data_d26cae2a0889a8197779a6d164ab233b
#
_entry.id   d26cae2a0889a8197779a6d164ab233b
#
_cell.length_a   1.000
_cell.length_b   1.000
_cell.length_c   1.000
_cell.angle_alpha   90.00
_cell.angle_beta   90.00
_cell.angle_gamma   90.00
#
_symmetry.space_group_name_H-M   'P 1'
#
loop_
_entity.id
_entity.type
_entity.pdbx_description
1 polymer ?
#
loop_
_entity_poly.entity_id
_entity_poly.type
_entity_poly.pdbx_seq_one_letter_code
_entity_poly.pdbx_strand_id
1 'polypeptide(L)'
;PAEYTVGPQDRLAITVVDEPTLTRVVTVGSDGTFDFPYIGLVKAGGVSLRAIQLDITTRLKEKYLRNPQVSIEVETYRSQVVYVWGQVRAPGAVTLMGNMSLTEALAKAGSPTPDAGSFIEINRRPAAVAPGTDPAAAVKPAPERVSMTELQSGRAQAIILSDGDTIFVPKAETFFVTGYVKNSGPFLHDGAMTVAKAISMAGGVTEKGSRSRIRITRLIGGKQVVLKDVK
;
A
#
# COMPACT_ATOMS: atom_id res chain seq x y z
N PRO A 1 2.44 17.19 4.52
CA PRO A 1 3.05 15.95 4.06
C PRO A 1 3.80 15.34 5.25
N ALA A 2 3.51 14.07 5.54
CA ALA A 2 4.23 13.35 6.57
C ALA A 2 5.70 13.26 6.17
N GLU A 3 6.60 13.80 7.00
CA GLU A 3 8.03 13.73 6.76
C GLU A 3 8.53 12.31 7.06
N TYR A 4 9.44 11.78 6.23
CA TYR A 4 9.99 10.45 6.43
C TYR A 4 10.67 10.36 7.82
N THR A 5 10.32 9.35 8.58
CA THR A 5 10.96 9.03 9.85
C THR A 5 11.92 7.86 9.68
N VAL A 6 13.15 8.05 10.11
CA VAL A 6 14.21 7.04 10.02
C VAL A 6 13.88 5.85 10.93
N GLY A 7 14.19 4.66 10.47
CA GLY A 7 14.01 3.45 11.26
C GLY A 7 15.25 2.57 11.30
N PRO A 8 15.18 1.45 12.02
CA PRO A 8 16.29 0.50 12.12
C PRO A 8 16.70 -0.05 10.76
N GLN A 9 18.00 -0.27 10.56
CA GLN A 9 18.63 -0.76 9.32
C GLN A 9 18.64 0.22 8.14
N ASP A 10 18.08 1.42 8.26
CA ASP A 10 18.28 2.45 7.25
C ASP A 10 19.75 2.85 7.17
N ARG A 11 20.21 3.15 5.97
CA ARG A 11 21.54 3.69 5.74
C ARG A 11 21.43 5.17 5.42
N LEU A 12 22.14 5.97 6.20
CA LEU A 12 22.17 7.42 6.10
C LEU A 12 23.54 7.87 5.59
N ALA A 13 23.55 8.64 4.51
CA ALA A 13 24.73 9.36 4.06
C ALA A 13 24.77 10.73 4.76
N ILE A 14 25.76 10.93 5.60
CA ILE A 14 25.97 12.17 6.35
C ILE A 14 27.17 12.88 5.76
N THR A 15 26.96 14.11 5.26
CA THR A 15 27.99 14.96 4.70
C THR A 15 28.20 16.18 5.60
N VAL A 16 29.43 16.43 6.00
CA VAL A 16 29.81 17.63 6.75
C VAL A 16 30.72 18.46 5.86
N VAL A 17 30.28 19.65 5.50
CA VAL A 17 31.03 20.54 4.58
C VAL A 17 32.34 20.93 5.22
N ASP A 18 33.40 20.92 4.43
CA ASP A 18 34.81 21.21 4.82
C ASP A 18 35.44 20.22 5.81
N GLU A 19 34.72 19.10 6.15
CA GLU A 19 35.21 18.08 7.06
C GLU A 19 35.06 16.66 6.45
N PRO A 20 35.94 16.26 5.52
CA PRO A 20 35.86 14.96 4.85
C PRO A 20 35.95 13.76 5.81
N THR A 21 36.61 13.94 6.93
CA THR A 21 36.78 12.90 7.97
C THR A 21 35.47 12.55 8.68
N LEU A 22 34.50 13.46 8.68
CA LEU A 22 33.17 13.30 9.27
C LEU A 22 32.13 12.87 8.24
N THR A 23 32.42 13.01 6.94
CA THR A 23 31.54 12.58 5.85
C THR A 23 31.57 11.05 5.73
N ARG A 24 30.43 10.39 6.00
CA ARG A 24 30.32 8.93 5.99
C ARG A 24 28.92 8.42 5.81
N VAL A 25 28.82 7.15 5.47
CA VAL A 25 27.59 6.40 5.52
C VAL A 25 27.49 5.65 6.85
N VAL A 26 26.38 5.79 7.54
CA VAL A 26 26.09 5.08 8.80
C VAL A 26 24.87 4.20 8.64
N THR A 27 24.82 3.07 9.35
CA THR A 27 23.63 2.22 9.41
C THR A 27 23.00 2.39 10.79
N VAL A 28 21.69 2.63 10.81
CA VAL A 28 20.94 2.73 12.06
C VAL A 28 20.80 1.35 12.70
N GLY A 29 21.20 1.22 13.93
CA GLY A 29 21.13 -0.02 14.71
C GLY A 29 19.69 -0.44 14.99
N SER A 30 19.52 -1.68 15.47
CA SER A 30 18.21 -2.20 15.89
C SER A 30 17.60 -1.45 17.08
N ASP A 31 18.43 -0.77 17.86
CA ASP A 31 18.05 0.12 18.96
C ASP A 31 17.62 1.53 18.49
N GLY A 32 17.70 1.78 17.18
CA GLY A 32 17.37 3.08 16.57
C GLY A 32 18.48 4.12 16.75
N THR A 33 19.72 3.73 17.07
CA THR A 33 20.86 4.64 17.22
C THR A 33 21.95 4.33 16.20
N PHE A 34 22.87 5.28 16.00
CA PHE A 34 24.13 5.06 15.30
C PHE A 34 25.26 5.85 15.98
N ASP A 35 26.48 5.38 15.81
CA ASP A 35 27.66 6.08 16.33
C ASP A 35 28.19 7.08 15.33
N PHE A 36 28.48 8.31 15.81
CA PHE A 36 29.03 9.36 14.98
C PHE A 36 30.28 9.98 15.66
N PRO A 37 31.36 10.22 14.91
CA PRO A 37 32.61 10.72 15.47
C PRO A 37 32.42 11.97 16.32
N TYR A 38 33.20 12.08 17.37
CA TYR A 38 33.23 13.15 18.35
C TYR A 38 31.99 13.28 19.23
N ILE A 39 30.78 13.02 18.72
CA ILE A 39 29.53 13.20 19.47
C ILE A 39 28.93 11.90 20.00
N GLY A 40 29.49 10.71 19.61
CA GLY A 40 29.06 9.41 20.06
C GLY A 40 27.67 9.02 19.54
N LEU A 41 26.89 8.33 20.36
CA LEU A 41 25.57 7.81 19.97
C LEU A 41 24.56 8.92 19.64
N VAL A 42 23.96 8.79 18.46
CA VAL A 42 22.91 9.67 17.94
C VAL A 42 21.62 8.85 17.78
N LYS A 43 20.51 9.35 18.31
CA LYS A 43 19.19 8.73 18.15
C LYS A 43 18.58 9.11 16.81
N ALA A 44 18.29 8.10 15.99
CA ALA A 44 17.66 8.27 14.67
C ALA A 44 16.31 7.59 14.56
N GLY A 45 16.10 6.48 15.25
CA GLY A 45 14.86 5.71 15.18
C GLY A 45 13.62 6.51 15.61
N GLY A 46 12.64 6.61 14.70
CA GLY A 46 11.42 7.40 14.90
C GLY A 46 11.61 8.91 14.76
N VAL A 47 12.77 9.38 14.28
CA VAL A 47 13.11 10.80 14.16
C VAL A 47 13.19 11.18 12.68
N SER A 48 12.79 12.41 12.32
CA SER A 48 12.93 12.91 10.94
C SER A 48 14.39 13.27 10.61
N LEU A 49 14.75 13.20 9.33
CA LEU A 49 16.10 13.55 8.88
C LEU A 49 16.51 14.96 9.32
N ARG A 50 15.57 15.89 9.27
CA ARG A 50 15.80 17.28 9.69
C ARG A 50 16.13 17.39 11.18
N ALA A 51 15.44 16.64 12.02
CA ALA A 51 15.68 16.66 13.46
C ALA A 51 17.04 16.01 13.81
N ILE A 52 17.43 14.93 13.11
CA ILE A 52 18.74 14.31 13.24
C ILE A 52 19.85 15.28 12.80
N GLN A 53 19.65 15.97 11.67
CA GLN A 53 20.58 16.97 11.15
C GLN A 53 20.81 18.10 12.19
N LEU A 54 19.74 18.59 12.79
CA LEU A 54 19.80 19.64 13.80
C LEU A 54 20.54 19.18 15.06
N ASP A 55 20.28 17.95 15.53
CA ASP A 55 20.96 17.36 16.69
C ASP A 55 22.47 17.25 16.47
N ILE A 56 22.89 16.67 15.32
CA ILE A 56 24.31 16.55 14.96
C ILE A 56 24.97 17.93 14.83
N THR A 57 24.31 18.87 14.14
CA THR A 57 24.83 20.23 13.97
C THR A 57 25.03 20.90 15.30
N THR A 58 24.07 20.80 16.21
CA THR A 58 24.15 21.42 17.55
C THR A 58 25.30 20.83 18.39
N ARG A 59 25.40 19.51 18.46
CA ARG A 59 26.45 18.83 19.24
C ARG A 59 27.86 19.09 18.69
N LEU A 60 28.01 19.14 17.33
CA LEU A 60 29.30 19.48 16.72
C LEU A 60 29.67 20.94 17.00
N LYS A 61 28.70 21.87 16.97
CA LYS A 61 28.93 23.30 17.23
C LYS A 61 29.34 23.57 18.66
N GLU A 62 28.85 22.83 19.65
CA GLU A 62 29.16 23.06 21.06
C GLU A 62 30.63 22.86 21.42
N LYS A 63 31.33 21.91 20.79
CA LYS A 63 32.66 21.50 21.23
C LYS A 63 33.74 21.35 20.14
N TYR A 64 33.34 21.16 18.88
CA TYR A 64 34.28 20.68 17.84
C TYR A 64 34.39 21.62 16.64
N LEU A 65 33.33 22.22 16.15
CA LEU A 65 33.32 23.04 14.94
C LEU A 65 32.60 24.37 15.17
N ARG A 66 33.13 25.46 14.61
CA ARG A 66 32.54 26.80 14.78
C ARG A 66 31.22 26.99 14.02
N ASN A 67 31.11 26.43 12.83
CA ASN A 67 29.93 26.58 11.97
C ASN A 67 29.71 25.33 11.10
N PRO A 68 29.37 24.15 11.71
CA PRO A 68 29.19 22.94 10.95
C PRO A 68 27.96 23.04 10.04
N GLN A 69 28.16 22.71 8.77
CA GLN A 69 27.05 22.51 7.83
C GLN A 69 26.91 21.01 7.56
N VAL A 70 25.84 20.44 8.07
CA VAL A 70 25.56 19.01 7.98
C VAL A 70 24.41 18.79 7.01
N SER A 71 24.57 17.85 6.08
CA SER A 71 23.50 17.33 5.22
C SER A 71 23.31 15.86 5.48
N ILE A 72 22.08 15.39 5.53
CA ILE A 72 21.74 13.98 5.74
C ILE A 72 20.77 13.55 4.66
N GLU A 73 21.10 12.44 3.99
CA GLU A 73 20.25 11.80 3.00
C GLU A 73 20.11 10.32 3.30
N VAL A 74 18.99 9.71 2.93
CA VAL A 74 18.83 8.26 3.04
C VAL A 74 19.45 7.60 1.82
N GLU A 75 20.55 6.90 2.01
CA GLU A 75 21.20 6.12 0.96
C GLU A 75 20.42 4.88 0.61
N THR A 76 19.90 4.19 1.64
CA THR A 76 19.12 2.97 1.47
C THR A 76 17.99 2.91 2.49
N TYR A 77 16.75 2.84 1.98
CA TYR A 77 15.54 2.63 2.77
C TYR A 77 15.38 1.14 3.05
N ARG A 78 15.28 0.73 4.29
CA ARG A 78 15.05 -0.66 4.71
C ARG A 78 14.06 -0.81 5.86
N SER A 79 13.83 0.25 6.61
CA SER A 79 13.07 0.20 7.85
C SER A 79 11.56 0.13 7.63
N GLN A 80 11.07 0.69 6.53
CA GLN A 80 9.64 0.78 6.26
C GLN A 80 9.27 -0.11 5.08
N VAL A 81 8.31 -1.00 5.31
CA VAL A 81 7.90 -2.01 4.32
C VAL A 81 6.38 -2.14 4.29
N VAL A 82 5.81 -2.25 3.10
CA VAL A 82 4.43 -2.66 2.89
C VAL A 82 4.39 -4.03 2.22
N TYR A 83 3.33 -4.78 2.47
CA TYR A 83 3.14 -6.11 1.90
C TYR A 83 2.06 -6.06 0.84
N VAL A 84 2.42 -6.46 -0.39
CA VAL A 84 1.48 -6.55 -1.52
C VAL A 84 1.27 -8.01 -1.87
N TRP A 85 0.02 -8.45 -1.91
CA TRP A 85 -0.33 -9.83 -2.19
C TRP A 85 -1.65 -9.98 -2.93
N GLY A 86 -1.94 -11.20 -3.41
CA GLY A 86 -3.10 -11.50 -4.23
C GLY A 86 -2.81 -11.44 -5.73
N GLN A 87 -3.70 -10.87 -6.52
CA GLN A 87 -3.63 -10.84 -7.98
C GLN A 87 -2.73 -9.70 -8.50
N VAL A 88 -1.44 -9.77 -8.16
CA VAL A 88 -0.36 -8.93 -8.68
C VAL A 88 0.72 -9.82 -9.30
N ARG A 89 1.52 -9.28 -10.21
CA ARG A 89 2.54 -10.08 -10.93
C ARG A 89 3.71 -10.50 -10.05
N ALA A 90 4.10 -9.67 -9.09
CA ALA A 90 5.20 -9.92 -8.16
C ALA A 90 4.74 -9.63 -6.71
N PRO A 91 4.00 -10.56 -6.07
CA PRO A 91 3.59 -10.40 -4.69
C PRO A 91 4.81 -10.45 -3.77
N GLY A 92 4.80 -9.66 -2.71
CA GLY A 92 5.88 -9.62 -1.74
C GLY A 92 5.97 -8.32 -0.96
N ALA A 93 7.10 -8.17 -0.27
CA ALA A 93 7.43 -6.98 0.47
C ALA A 93 7.95 -5.88 -0.46
N VAL A 94 7.40 -4.68 -0.34
CA VAL A 94 7.80 -3.48 -1.08
C VAL A 94 8.33 -2.46 -0.09
N THR A 95 9.61 -2.10 -0.23
CA THR A 95 10.22 -1.07 0.61
C THR A 95 9.66 0.30 0.26
N LEU A 96 9.20 1.02 1.27
CA LEU A 96 8.74 2.39 1.14
C LEU A 96 9.93 3.34 0.97
N MET A 97 9.86 4.20 -0.03
CA MET A 97 10.81 5.28 -0.25
C MET A 97 10.08 6.61 -0.05
N GLY A 98 10.27 7.22 1.13
CA GLY A 98 9.56 8.45 1.46
C GLY A 98 8.03 8.27 1.49
N ASN A 99 7.30 9.24 0.95
CA ASN A 99 5.83 9.23 0.90
C ASN A 99 5.34 8.43 -0.32
N MET A 100 5.48 7.11 -0.30
CA MET A 100 5.05 6.25 -1.40
C MET A 100 3.52 6.15 -1.47
N SER A 101 2.98 6.32 -2.67
CA SER A 101 1.56 6.15 -2.95
C SER A 101 1.20 4.68 -3.23
N LEU A 102 -0.10 4.37 -3.10
CA LEU A 102 -0.65 3.06 -3.47
C LEU A 102 -0.28 2.66 -4.92
N THR A 103 -0.37 3.62 -5.84
CA THR A 103 -0.08 3.40 -7.26
C THR A 103 1.39 3.01 -7.48
N GLU A 104 2.31 3.68 -6.79
CA GLU A 104 3.74 3.36 -6.87
C GLU A 104 4.07 1.98 -6.27
N ALA A 105 3.45 1.63 -5.14
CA ALA A 105 3.64 0.31 -4.53
C ALA A 105 3.13 -0.80 -5.45
N LEU A 106 1.97 -0.62 -6.09
CA LEU A 106 1.44 -1.57 -7.06
C LEU A 106 2.30 -1.66 -8.32
N ALA A 107 2.85 -0.55 -8.80
CA ALA A 107 3.78 -0.55 -9.93
C ALA A 107 5.04 -1.36 -9.61
N LYS A 108 5.59 -1.23 -8.39
CA LYS A 108 6.73 -2.05 -7.92
C LYS A 108 6.37 -3.53 -7.78
N ALA A 109 5.15 -3.86 -7.38
CA ALA A 109 4.63 -5.22 -7.33
C ALA A 109 4.22 -5.77 -8.72
N GLY A 110 4.57 -5.08 -9.80
CA GLY A 110 4.34 -5.50 -11.19
C GLY A 110 2.92 -5.28 -11.69
N SER A 111 2.14 -4.44 -11.03
CA SER A 111 0.74 -4.11 -11.34
C SER A 111 -0.25 -5.28 -11.18
N PRO A 112 -1.55 -5.01 -11.03
CA PRO A 112 -2.57 -6.05 -10.97
C PRO A 112 -2.62 -6.93 -12.24
N THR A 113 -2.92 -8.21 -12.06
CA THR A 113 -3.09 -9.16 -13.18
C THR A 113 -4.46 -8.96 -13.85
N PRO A 114 -4.67 -9.52 -15.07
CA PRO A 114 -5.99 -9.51 -15.73
C PRO A 114 -7.10 -10.18 -14.91
N ASP A 115 -6.73 -11.11 -14.01
CA ASP A 115 -7.66 -11.79 -13.11
C ASP A 115 -7.95 -11.02 -11.82
N ALA A 116 -7.41 -9.82 -11.68
CA ALA A 116 -7.63 -8.98 -10.49
C ALA A 116 -9.08 -8.50 -10.41
N GLY A 117 -9.60 -8.42 -9.20
CA GLY A 117 -10.94 -7.93 -8.91
C GLY A 117 -11.08 -6.43 -9.14
N SER A 118 -12.30 -5.95 -8.98
CA SER A 118 -12.67 -4.55 -9.22
C SER A 118 -12.23 -3.59 -8.13
N PHE A 119 -11.69 -4.07 -7.03
CA PHE A 119 -11.24 -3.26 -5.90
C PHE A 119 -9.98 -3.84 -5.27
N ILE A 120 -9.27 -2.99 -4.53
CA ILE A 120 -8.09 -3.31 -3.75
C ILE A 120 -8.43 -3.02 -2.30
N GLU A 121 -8.00 -3.88 -1.39
CA GLU A 121 -8.15 -3.68 0.05
C GLU A 121 -6.81 -3.27 0.65
N ILE A 122 -6.83 -2.17 1.40
CA ILE A 122 -5.69 -1.69 2.18
C ILE A 122 -6.02 -1.95 3.65
N ASN A 123 -5.26 -2.84 4.27
CA ASN A 123 -5.32 -3.08 5.70
C ASN A 123 -4.22 -2.24 6.35
N ARG A 124 -4.62 -1.18 7.05
CA ARG A 124 -3.70 -0.34 7.80
C ARG A 124 -3.16 -1.08 9.01
N ARG A 125 -1.87 -0.92 9.27
CA ARG A 125 -1.28 -1.40 10.51
C ARG A 125 -1.96 -0.70 11.69
N PRO A 126 -2.44 -1.43 12.73
CA PRO A 126 -2.94 -0.78 13.93
C PRO A 126 -1.89 0.14 14.52
N ALA A 127 -2.30 1.33 14.95
CA ALA A 127 -1.39 2.23 15.66
C ALA A 127 -0.81 1.48 16.88
N ALA A 128 0.49 1.70 17.14
CA ALA A 128 1.14 1.09 18.29
C ALA A 128 0.37 1.44 19.56
N VAL A 129 -0.11 0.44 20.25
CA VAL A 129 -0.82 0.61 21.53
C VAL A 129 0.19 1.06 22.57
N ALA A 130 -0.15 2.10 23.33
CA ALA A 130 0.72 2.60 24.39
C ALA A 130 1.09 1.47 25.39
N PRO A 131 2.31 1.45 25.93
CA PRO A 131 2.72 0.43 26.91
C PRO A 131 1.74 0.38 28.07
N GLY A 132 1.12 -0.81 28.30
CA GLY A 132 0.16 -1.03 29.38
C GLY A 132 -1.31 -1.14 28.98
N THR A 133 -1.65 -1.01 27.69
CA THR A 133 -3.00 -1.24 27.18
C THR A 133 -3.14 -2.68 26.68
N ASP A 134 -4.28 -3.31 26.95
CA ASP A 134 -4.55 -4.69 26.51
C ASP A 134 -4.43 -4.81 24.98
N PRO A 135 -3.61 -5.74 24.44
CA PRO A 135 -3.46 -5.93 23.00
C PRO A 135 -4.78 -6.23 22.27
N ALA A 136 -5.78 -6.74 22.99
CA ALA A 136 -7.12 -7.00 22.46
C ALA A 136 -7.93 -5.71 22.22
N ALA A 137 -7.51 -4.57 22.78
CA ALA A 137 -8.16 -3.26 22.61
C ALA A 137 -7.68 -2.50 21.36
N ALA A 138 -6.66 -3.00 20.65
CA ALA A 138 -6.25 -2.44 19.37
C ALA A 138 -7.38 -2.63 18.35
N VAL A 139 -8.18 -1.60 18.16
CA VAL A 139 -9.22 -1.58 17.12
C VAL A 139 -8.50 -1.73 15.78
N LYS A 140 -8.60 -2.92 15.17
CA LYS A 140 -8.13 -3.13 13.81
C LYS A 140 -8.96 -2.20 12.90
N PRO A 141 -8.35 -1.21 12.24
CA PRO A 141 -9.10 -0.34 11.36
C PRO A 141 -9.79 -1.18 10.28
N ALA A 142 -11.00 -0.78 9.90
CA ALA A 142 -11.70 -1.43 8.81
C ALA A 142 -10.85 -1.33 7.53
N PRO A 143 -10.83 -2.38 6.69
CA PRO A 143 -10.09 -2.34 5.44
C PRO A 143 -10.60 -1.20 4.56
N GLU A 144 -9.71 -0.37 4.09
CA GLU A 144 -10.01 0.68 3.12
C GLU A 144 -10.10 0.04 1.73
N ARG A 145 -11.23 0.21 1.05
CA ARG A 145 -11.44 -0.32 -0.29
C ARG A 145 -11.30 0.76 -1.33
N VAL A 146 -10.43 0.52 -2.28
CA VAL A 146 -10.14 1.41 -3.41
C VAL A 146 -10.56 0.72 -4.69
N SER A 147 -11.40 1.36 -5.51
CA SER A 147 -11.81 0.76 -6.78
C SER A 147 -10.69 0.84 -7.82
N MET A 148 -10.63 -0.17 -8.71
CA MET A 148 -9.71 -0.15 -9.85
C MET A 148 -9.94 1.07 -10.76
N THR A 149 -11.18 1.55 -10.86
CA THR A 149 -11.53 2.76 -11.62
C THR A 149 -10.92 4.01 -11.00
N GLU A 150 -10.90 4.11 -9.67
CA GLU A 150 -10.24 5.23 -8.96
C GLU A 150 -8.72 5.18 -9.13
N LEU A 151 -8.13 3.97 -9.11
CA LEU A 151 -6.72 3.77 -9.40
C LEU A 151 -6.37 4.25 -10.81
N GLN A 152 -7.14 3.85 -11.81
CA GLN A 152 -6.92 4.21 -13.21
C GLN A 152 -7.18 5.70 -13.50
N SER A 153 -8.12 6.32 -12.78
CA SER A 153 -8.40 7.76 -12.89
C SER A 153 -7.40 8.66 -12.19
N GLY A 154 -6.38 8.10 -11.53
CA GLY A 154 -5.37 8.82 -10.77
C GLY A 154 -5.82 9.31 -9.38
N ARG A 155 -7.07 9.08 -8.97
CA ARG A 155 -7.58 9.48 -7.65
C ARG A 155 -6.90 8.71 -6.52
N ALA A 156 -6.49 7.48 -6.76
CA ALA A 156 -5.76 6.66 -5.81
C ALA A 156 -4.31 7.12 -5.56
N GLN A 157 -3.78 8.06 -6.35
CA GLN A 157 -2.45 8.65 -6.10
C GLN A 157 -2.39 9.44 -4.79
N ALA A 158 -3.53 9.90 -4.29
CA ALA A 158 -3.60 10.61 -3.01
C ALA A 158 -3.47 9.69 -1.79
N ILE A 159 -3.53 8.36 -1.97
CA ILE A 159 -3.44 7.39 -0.87
C ILE A 159 -1.97 7.10 -0.59
N ILE A 160 -1.47 7.71 0.49
CA ILE A 160 -0.11 7.47 0.98
C ILE A 160 -0.12 6.24 1.89
N LEU A 161 0.87 5.39 1.69
CA LEU A 161 1.08 4.17 2.47
C LEU A 161 1.96 4.46 3.69
N SER A 162 1.76 3.65 4.72
CA SER A 162 2.53 3.69 5.96
C SER A 162 3.22 2.35 6.20
N ASP A 163 4.26 2.35 7.05
CA ASP A 163 4.98 1.12 7.41
C ASP A 163 4.03 0.06 7.98
N GLY A 164 4.19 -1.17 7.49
CA GLY A 164 3.41 -2.33 7.90
C GLY A 164 2.01 -2.42 7.30
N ASP A 165 1.63 -1.51 6.39
CA ASP A 165 0.38 -1.62 5.65
C ASP A 165 0.39 -2.87 4.75
N THR A 166 -0.76 -3.49 4.62
CA THR A 166 -0.94 -4.66 3.75
C THR A 166 -1.94 -4.35 2.65
N ILE A 167 -1.52 -4.51 1.41
CA ILE A 167 -2.32 -4.30 0.21
C ILE A 167 -2.73 -5.66 -0.32
N PHE A 168 -4.02 -5.89 -0.38
CA PHE A 168 -4.58 -7.12 -0.93
C PHE A 168 -5.35 -6.84 -2.22
N VAL A 169 -4.98 -7.52 -3.29
CA VAL A 169 -5.66 -7.48 -4.57
C VAL A 169 -6.42 -8.79 -4.75
N PRO A 170 -7.74 -8.83 -4.50
CA PRO A 170 -8.52 -10.05 -4.63
C PRO A 170 -8.61 -10.50 -6.07
N LYS A 171 -8.95 -11.77 -6.27
CA LYS A 171 -9.31 -12.29 -7.59
C LYS A 171 -10.68 -11.73 -7.98
N ALA A 172 -10.87 -11.48 -9.28
CA ALA A 172 -12.16 -11.10 -9.83
C ALA A 172 -13.22 -12.17 -9.52
N GLU A 173 -14.36 -11.73 -9.03
CA GLU A 173 -15.51 -12.60 -8.88
C GLU A 173 -16.02 -13.02 -10.25
N THR A 174 -16.58 -14.22 -10.36
CA THR A 174 -17.18 -14.73 -11.58
C THR A 174 -18.68 -14.87 -11.41
N PHE A 175 -19.40 -14.58 -12.47
CA PHE A 175 -20.82 -14.91 -12.58
C PHE A 175 -21.06 -15.80 -13.80
N PHE A 176 -22.13 -16.56 -13.77
CA PHE A 176 -22.48 -17.46 -14.87
C PHE A 176 -23.69 -16.93 -15.62
N VAL A 177 -23.58 -16.92 -16.94
CA VAL A 177 -24.71 -16.66 -17.82
C VAL A 177 -25.12 -17.97 -18.49
N THR A 178 -26.37 -18.37 -18.32
CA THR A 178 -26.90 -19.59 -18.87
C THR A 178 -28.27 -19.37 -19.52
N GLY A 179 -28.70 -20.31 -20.36
CA GLY A 179 -29.97 -20.25 -21.07
C GLY A 179 -29.82 -19.83 -22.53
N TYR A 180 -30.83 -19.11 -23.05
CA TYR A 180 -30.88 -18.73 -24.47
C TYR A 180 -30.02 -17.49 -24.80
N VAL A 181 -28.72 -17.59 -24.55
CA VAL A 181 -27.70 -16.61 -24.95
C VAL A 181 -26.73 -17.25 -25.94
N LYS A 182 -26.03 -16.45 -26.74
CA LYS A 182 -25.10 -16.97 -27.75
C LYS A 182 -23.93 -17.70 -27.14
N ASN A 183 -23.34 -17.15 -26.06
CA ASN A 183 -22.19 -17.70 -25.37
C ASN A 183 -22.56 -17.90 -23.89
N SER A 184 -22.95 -19.11 -23.53
CA SER A 184 -23.18 -19.51 -22.13
C SER A 184 -21.84 -19.82 -21.45
N GLY A 185 -21.64 -19.39 -20.21
CA GLY A 185 -20.44 -19.70 -19.47
C GLY A 185 -20.14 -18.75 -18.31
N PRO A 186 -18.95 -18.86 -17.72
CA PRO A 186 -18.47 -17.94 -16.69
C PRO A 186 -17.94 -16.65 -17.31
N PHE A 187 -18.22 -15.52 -16.65
CA PHE A 187 -17.72 -14.20 -17.00
C PHE A 187 -17.16 -13.52 -15.76
N LEU A 188 -16.15 -12.68 -15.92
CA LEU A 188 -15.56 -11.91 -14.83
C LEU A 188 -16.47 -10.75 -14.43
N HIS A 189 -16.61 -10.54 -13.12
CA HIS A 189 -17.37 -9.42 -12.55
C HIS A 189 -16.44 -8.22 -12.37
N ASP A 190 -16.69 -7.14 -13.07
CA ASP A 190 -15.89 -5.90 -13.07
C ASP A 190 -16.40 -4.80 -12.13
N GLY A 191 -17.14 -5.17 -11.11
CA GLY A 191 -17.65 -4.26 -10.08
C GLY A 191 -18.95 -3.56 -10.43
N ALA A 192 -19.06 -2.92 -11.57
CA ALA A 192 -20.28 -2.22 -12.04
C ALA A 192 -21.03 -3.06 -13.06
N MET A 193 -21.50 -4.27 -12.65
CA MET A 193 -22.19 -5.19 -13.54
C MET A 193 -23.69 -4.92 -13.57
N THR A 194 -24.23 -4.71 -14.76
CA THR A 194 -25.68 -4.67 -15.02
C THR A 194 -26.12 -5.92 -15.76
N VAL A 195 -27.41 -6.23 -15.69
CA VAL A 195 -27.99 -7.36 -16.43
C VAL A 195 -27.78 -7.20 -17.93
N ALA A 196 -27.98 -5.99 -18.45
CA ALA A 196 -27.76 -5.67 -19.87
C ALA A 196 -26.30 -5.92 -20.28
N LYS A 197 -25.33 -5.49 -19.45
CA LYS A 197 -23.90 -5.73 -19.69
C LYS A 197 -23.56 -7.22 -19.67
N ALA A 198 -24.10 -7.97 -18.70
CA ALA A 198 -23.90 -9.42 -18.62
C ALA A 198 -24.40 -10.17 -19.87
N ILE A 199 -25.59 -9.80 -20.35
CA ILE A 199 -26.15 -10.38 -21.56
C ILE A 199 -25.33 -9.99 -22.81
N SER A 200 -24.86 -8.75 -22.88
CA SER A 200 -24.00 -8.27 -23.98
C SER A 200 -22.67 -9.03 -24.01
N MET A 201 -22.05 -9.30 -22.84
CA MET A 201 -20.84 -10.11 -22.75
C MET A 201 -21.07 -11.54 -23.23
N ALA A 202 -22.25 -12.10 -22.98
CA ALA A 202 -22.68 -13.41 -23.49
C ALA A 202 -23.08 -13.38 -24.99
N GLY A 203 -22.82 -12.28 -25.70
CA GLY A 203 -23.12 -12.15 -27.14
C GLY A 203 -24.59 -11.87 -27.46
N GLY A 204 -25.38 -11.51 -26.44
CA GLY A 204 -26.82 -11.24 -26.57
C GLY A 204 -27.69 -12.50 -26.45
N VAL A 205 -29.01 -12.28 -26.43
CA VAL A 205 -30.01 -13.37 -26.46
C VAL A 205 -30.14 -13.97 -27.86
N THR A 206 -30.39 -15.27 -27.94
CA THR A 206 -30.71 -15.95 -29.20
C THR A 206 -32.16 -15.66 -29.62
N GLU A 207 -32.59 -16.06 -30.82
CA GLU A 207 -33.95 -15.89 -31.33
C GLU A 207 -35.03 -16.51 -30.41
N LYS A 208 -34.68 -17.59 -29.66
CA LYS A 208 -35.54 -18.26 -28.70
C LYS A 208 -35.50 -17.62 -27.32
N GLY A 209 -34.62 -16.65 -27.10
CA GLY A 209 -34.41 -15.97 -25.81
C GLY A 209 -35.36 -14.79 -25.62
N SER A 210 -35.70 -14.48 -24.38
CA SER A 210 -36.52 -13.34 -24.00
C SER A 210 -35.76 -12.36 -23.13
N ARG A 211 -35.77 -11.08 -23.50
CA ARG A 211 -35.15 -10.01 -22.70
C ARG A 211 -35.96 -9.62 -21.46
N SER A 212 -37.24 -10.04 -21.37
CA SER A 212 -38.11 -9.73 -20.23
C SER A 212 -38.26 -10.85 -19.23
N ARG A 213 -37.76 -12.06 -19.55
CA ARG A 213 -37.80 -13.23 -18.65
C ARG A 213 -36.42 -13.62 -18.17
N ILE A 214 -35.79 -12.70 -17.44
CA ILE A 214 -34.44 -12.89 -16.90
C ILE A 214 -34.55 -13.27 -15.43
N ARG A 215 -33.78 -14.28 -15.02
CA ARG A 215 -33.68 -14.74 -13.63
C ARG A 215 -32.25 -14.50 -13.15
N ILE A 216 -32.10 -13.84 -12.01
CA ILE A 216 -30.82 -13.70 -11.34
C ILE A 216 -30.85 -14.55 -10.08
N THR A 217 -29.88 -15.42 -9.93
CA THR A 217 -29.72 -16.25 -8.73
C THR A 217 -28.46 -15.78 -8.00
N ARG A 218 -28.59 -15.42 -6.74
CA ARG A 218 -27.48 -14.98 -5.88
C ARG A 218 -27.39 -15.82 -4.62
N LEU A 219 -26.19 -16.09 -4.16
CA LEU A 219 -25.93 -16.62 -2.81
C LEU A 219 -25.66 -15.44 -1.88
N ILE A 220 -26.54 -15.19 -0.93
CA ILE A 220 -26.40 -14.14 0.08
C ILE A 220 -26.44 -14.80 1.46
N GLY A 221 -25.33 -14.73 2.21
CA GLY A 221 -25.26 -15.36 3.53
C GLY A 221 -25.52 -16.87 3.53
N GLY A 222 -25.11 -17.59 2.47
CA GLY A 222 -25.35 -19.03 2.31
C GLY A 222 -26.76 -19.41 1.85
N LYS A 223 -27.67 -18.43 1.67
CA LYS A 223 -29.03 -18.66 1.16
C LYS A 223 -29.13 -18.24 -0.30
N GLN A 224 -29.80 -19.06 -1.09
CA GLN A 224 -30.06 -18.78 -2.50
C GLN A 224 -31.25 -17.80 -2.62
N VAL A 225 -30.98 -16.63 -3.18
CA VAL A 225 -31.99 -15.61 -3.50
C VAL A 225 -32.22 -15.58 -5.01
N VAL A 226 -33.44 -15.71 -5.44
CA VAL A 226 -33.82 -15.73 -6.86
C VAL A 226 -34.66 -14.49 -7.15
N LEU A 227 -34.16 -13.63 -8.03
CA LEU A 227 -34.88 -12.48 -8.59
C LEU A 227 -35.41 -12.89 -9.97
N LYS A 228 -36.74 -12.80 -10.19
CA LYS A 228 -37.38 -13.12 -11.47
C LYS A 228 -37.80 -11.83 -12.18
N ASP A 229 -37.90 -11.92 -13.50
CA ASP A 229 -38.41 -10.85 -14.37
C ASP A 229 -37.70 -9.51 -14.20
N VAL A 230 -36.36 -9.57 -14.07
CA VAL A 230 -35.51 -8.39 -14.01
C VAL A 230 -35.47 -7.73 -15.38
N LYS A 231 -35.79 -6.44 -15.41
CA LYS A 231 -35.77 -5.60 -16.63
C LYS A 231 -34.47 -4.83 -16.73
#